data_65f9ac9c7fb148a9714f6bbb35571420
#
_entry.id   65f9ac9c7fb148a9714f6bbb35571420
#
_cell.length_a   1.000
_cell.length_b   1.000
_cell.length_c   1.000
_cell.angle_alpha   90.00
_cell.angle_beta   90.00
_cell.angle_gamma   90.00
#
_symmetry.space_group_name_H-M   'P 1'
#
loop_
_entity.id
_entity.type
_entity.pdbx_description
1 polymer ?
#
loop_
_entity_poly.entity_id
_entity_poly.type
_entity_poly.pdbx_seq_one_letter_code
_entity_poly.pdbx_strand_id
1 'polypeptide(L)'
;MFFYATRELIAKKFKGAVGLNIGMSPALVIGHPATLVVSLLLIPVTILLAVILPGNQFLPLASLAGMFYLFPLVLPITKGNVVKTFIIGLVVLTIGLYFVTDLAPYFTQAAHDVYEKTQDAAVNIPAGFEGGALDFASSPFAWVIFHLTYSLKWIGSGILVLCTLFLMIMNRRAIIKYQKSIKN
;
A
#
# COMPACT_ATOMS: atom_id res chain seq x y z
N MET A 1 14.24 -13.20 14.43
CA MET A 1 14.53 -13.78 15.76
C MET A 1 13.31 -13.70 16.68
N PHE A 2 12.71 -12.54 16.88
CA PHE A 2 11.52 -12.35 17.75
C PHE A 2 10.32 -13.26 17.39
N PHE A 3 10.07 -13.48 16.13
CA PHE A 3 8.96 -14.27 15.60
C PHE A 3 9.03 -15.76 15.98
N TYR A 4 10.22 -16.33 15.92
CA TYR A 4 10.43 -17.72 16.32
C TYR A 4 10.23 -17.90 17.82
N ALA A 5 10.74 -16.96 18.63
CA ALA A 5 10.58 -16.98 20.08
C ALA A 5 9.11 -16.86 20.51
N THR A 6 8.33 -15.98 19.87
CA THR A 6 6.91 -15.82 20.17
C THR A 6 6.11 -17.06 19.77
N ARG A 7 6.41 -17.66 18.62
CA ARG A 7 5.77 -18.90 18.15
C ARG A 7 6.09 -20.08 19.09
N GLU A 8 7.34 -20.17 19.56
CA GLU A 8 7.76 -21.22 20.51
C GLU A 8 7.11 -21.06 21.89
N LEU A 9 6.98 -19.83 22.38
CA LEU A 9 6.30 -19.52 23.63
C LEU A 9 4.81 -19.88 23.57
N ILE A 10 4.14 -19.54 22.46
CA ILE A 10 2.72 -19.86 22.26
C ILE A 10 2.53 -21.37 22.11
N ALA A 11 3.39 -22.04 21.34
CA ALA A 11 3.32 -23.51 21.18
C ALA A 11 3.58 -24.26 22.50
N LYS A 12 4.44 -23.74 23.38
CA LYS A 12 4.67 -24.30 24.73
C LYS A 12 3.49 -24.06 25.68
N LYS A 13 2.83 -22.91 25.59
CA LYS A 13 1.77 -22.52 26.52
C LYS A 13 0.40 -23.08 26.14
N PHE A 14 0.15 -23.32 24.87
CA PHE A 14 -1.10 -23.85 24.32
C PHE A 14 -0.83 -25.16 23.59
N LYS A 15 -0.85 -26.28 24.34
CA LYS A 15 -0.73 -27.64 23.80
C LYS A 15 -1.91 -27.92 22.85
N GLY A 16 -1.72 -27.76 21.57
CA GLY A 16 -2.76 -27.96 20.54
C GLY A 16 -2.85 -26.85 19.49
N ALA A 17 -2.12 -25.77 19.65
CA ALA A 17 -2.04 -24.69 18.68
C ALA A 17 -1.05 -25.03 17.54
N VAL A 18 -1.31 -26.13 16.82
CA VAL A 18 -0.55 -26.51 15.62
C VAL A 18 -1.05 -25.68 14.45
N GLY A 19 -0.17 -24.90 13.83
CA GLY A 19 -0.53 -24.12 12.63
C GLY A 19 -1.09 -22.72 12.88
N LEU A 20 -0.79 -22.11 14.04
CA LEU A 20 -1.13 -20.70 14.28
C LEU A 20 -0.42 -19.78 13.27
N ASN A 21 -1.21 -19.14 12.43
CA ASN A 21 -0.77 -18.00 11.63
C ASN A 21 -0.86 -16.73 12.50
N ILE A 22 0.30 -16.26 12.95
CA ILE A 22 0.39 -15.01 13.71
C ILE A 22 0.43 -13.88 12.70
N GLY A 23 -0.64 -13.07 12.63
CA GLY A 23 -0.64 -11.84 11.84
C GLY A 23 0.36 -10.85 12.43
N MET A 24 1.27 -10.35 11.60
CA MET A 24 2.20 -9.29 11.99
C MET A 24 1.73 -7.94 11.48
N SER A 25 1.79 -6.94 12.36
CA SER A 25 1.69 -5.56 11.90
C SER A 25 2.89 -5.20 11.02
N PRO A 26 2.70 -4.51 9.89
CA PRO A 26 3.80 -3.97 9.10
C PRO A 26 4.81 -3.16 9.92
N ALA A 27 4.35 -2.51 10.99
CA ALA A 27 5.19 -1.75 11.92
C ALA A 27 6.35 -2.56 12.53
N LEU A 28 6.17 -3.87 12.74
CA LEU A 28 7.23 -4.75 13.24
C LEU A 28 8.34 -5.00 12.21
N VAL A 29 7.99 -4.92 10.92
CA VAL A 29 8.94 -5.13 9.82
C VAL A 29 9.67 -3.82 9.47
N ILE A 30 9.13 -2.67 9.85
CA ILE A 30 9.79 -1.36 9.66
C ILE A 30 11.15 -1.34 10.37
N GLY A 31 11.26 -1.93 11.56
CA GLY A 31 12.53 -2.04 12.29
C GLY A 31 13.56 -2.99 11.67
N HIS A 32 13.24 -3.70 10.60
CA HIS A 32 14.20 -4.57 9.93
C HIS A 32 15.28 -3.74 9.21
N PRO A 33 16.58 -4.02 9.38
CA PRO A 33 17.66 -3.22 8.82
C PRO A 33 17.55 -2.99 7.31
N ALA A 34 17.16 -4.01 6.55
CA ALA A 34 16.97 -3.89 5.10
C ALA A 34 15.82 -2.94 4.73
N THR A 35 14.73 -2.92 5.50
CA THR A 35 13.62 -1.98 5.30
C THR A 35 14.07 -0.55 5.52
N LEU A 36 14.75 -0.30 6.65
CA LEU A 36 15.25 1.03 6.99
C LEU A 36 16.23 1.57 5.95
N VAL A 37 17.21 0.74 5.56
CA VAL A 37 18.21 1.13 4.54
C VAL A 37 17.54 1.47 3.21
N VAL A 38 16.65 0.61 2.72
CA VAL A 38 15.97 0.84 1.44
C VAL A 38 15.07 2.07 1.50
N SER A 39 14.28 2.23 2.56
CA SER A 39 13.40 3.39 2.72
C SER A 39 14.18 4.70 2.74
N LEU A 40 15.28 4.75 3.52
CA LEU A 40 16.13 5.94 3.61
C LEU A 40 16.80 6.27 2.27
N LEU A 41 17.27 5.27 1.52
CA LEU A 41 17.87 5.47 0.20
C LEU A 41 16.85 5.95 -0.83
N LEU A 42 15.63 5.43 -0.76
CA LEU A 42 14.59 5.78 -1.74
C LEU A 42 13.97 7.16 -1.50
N ILE A 43 14.06 7.74 -0.31
CA ILE A 43 13.58 9.11 -0.06
C ILE A 43 14.19 10.12 -1.03
N PRO A 44 15.53 10.33 -1.07
CA PRO A 44 16.14 11.27 -1.99
C PRO A 44 15.94 10.87 -3.46
N VAL A 45 15.95 9.58 -3.73
CA VAL A 45 15.72 9.06 -5.09
C VAL A 45 14.30 9.35 -5.58
N THR A 46 13.30 9.29 -4.70
CA THR A 46 11.92 9.63 -5.06
C THR A 46 11.76 11.11 -5.40
N ILE A 47 12.42 11.98 -4.65
CA ILE A 47 12.42 13.42 -4.98
C ILE A 47 13.09 13.65 -6.34
N LEU A 48 14.22 12.99 -6.58
CA LEU A 48 14.92 13.07 -7.86
C LEU A 48 14.04 12.56 -9.01
N LEU A 49 13.41 11.41 -8.84
CA LEU A 49 12.47 10.83 -9.80
C LEU A 49 11.30 11.78 -10.07
N ALA A 50 10.72 12.38 -9.02
CA ALA A 50 9.60 13.30 -9.18
C ALA A 50 9.95 14.53 -10.04
N VAL A 51 11.21 14.96 -10.02
CA VAL A 51 11.69 16.09 -10.85
C VAL A 51 12.05 15.66 -12.27
N ILE A 52 12.63 14.47 -12.43
CA ILE A 52 13.16 14.00 -13.74
C ILE A 52 12.07 13.37 -14.61
N LEU A 53 11.05 12.73 -14.00
CA LEU A 53 10.03 12.02 -14.75
C LEU A 53 9.20 12.96 -15.62
N PRO A 54 9.18 12.77 -16.94
CA PRO A 54 8.39 13.61 -17.84
C PRO A 54 6.89 13.41 -17.56
N GLY A 55 6.15 14.50 -17.49
CA GLY A 55 4.70 14.47 -17.25
C GLY A 55 4.29 14.27 -15.79
N ASN A 56 5.23 14.09 -14.87
CA ASN A 56 4.92 14.09 -13.44
C ASN A 56 4.69 15.53 -12.95
N GLN A 57 3.56 15.77 -12.28
CA GLN A 57 3.19 17.08 -11.73
C GLN A 57 3.16 17.07 -10.19
N PHE A 58 3.54 15.96 -9.57
CA PHE A 58 3.46 15.77 -8.14
C PHE A 58 4.84 15.66 -7.48
N LEU A 59 5.06 16.46 -6.42
CA LEU A 59 6.26 16.38 -5.59
C LEU A 59 5.88 15.82 -4.20
N PRO A 60 6.24 14.56 -3.87
CA PRO A 60 5.71 13.82 -2.72
C PRO A 60 6.37 14.17 -1.39
N LEU A 61 6.57 15.46 -1.06
CA LEU A 61 7.28 15.86 0.15
C LEU A 61 6.62 15.38 1.44
N ALA A 62 5.29 15.52 1.54
CA ALA A 62 4.54 15.10 2.73
C ALA A 62 4.44 13.58 2.86
N SER A 63 4.42 12.85 1.74
CA SER A 63 4.25 11.40 1.71
C SER A 63 5.54 10.60 1.90
N LEU A 64 6.71 11.27 2.01
CA LEU A 64 7.99 10.59 2.19
C LEU A 64 8.05 9.74 3.47
N ALA A 65 7.38 10.16 4.53
CA ALA A 65 7.27 9.40 5.77
C ALA A 65 6.49 8.07 5.60
N GLY A 66 5.54 8.02 4.66
CA GLY A 66 4.76 6.83 4.33
C GLY A 66 5.58 5.71 3.66
N MET A 67 6.75 6.01 3.11
CA MET A 67 7.60 5.02 2.44
C MET A 67 8.03 3.88 3.34
N PHE A 68 8.20 4.11 4.64
CA PHE A 68 8.55 3.06 5.59
C PHE A 68 7.48 1.96 5.69
N TYR A 69 6.23 2.25 5.30
CA TYR A 69 5.13 1.28 5.31
C TYR A 69 5.00 0.49 3.99
N LEU A 70 5.55 1.00 2.90
CA LEU A 70 5.49 0.35 1.58
C LEU A 70 6.41 -0.89 1.51
N PHE A 71 7.64 -0.76 2.01
CA PHE A 71 8.68 -1.81 1.85
C PHE A 71 8.52 -3.03 2.74
N PRO A 72 7.87 -3.01 3.91
CA PRO A 72 7.51 -4.22 4.64
C PRO A 72 6.74 -5.26 3.85
N LEU A 73 5.97 -4.84 2.84
CA LEU A 73 5.23 -5.73 1.95
C LEU A 73 6.14 -6.37 0.88
N VAL A 74 7.19 -5.66 0.47
CA VAL A 74 8.14 -6.11 -0.57
C VAL A 74 9.23 -7.01 0.02
N LEU A 75 9.65 -6.74 1.25
CA LEU A 75 10.77 -7.43 1.90
C LEU A 75 10.62 -8.95 1.99
N PRO A 76 9.47 -9.53 2.34
CA PRO A 76 9.28 -10.98 2.35
C PRO A 76 9.47 -11.62 0.97
N ILE A 77 9.04 -10.93 -0.09
CA ILE A 77 9.15 -11.39 -1.47
C ILE A 77 10.62 -11.43 -1.90
N THR A 78 11.40 -10.43 -1.49
CA THR A 78 12.83 -10.31 -1.81
C THR A 78 13.73 -11.09 -0.86
N LYS A 79 13.16 -11.76 0.14
CA LYS A 79 13.88 -12.50 1.19
C LYS A 79 14.94 -11.63 1.92
N GLY A 80 14.63 -10.36 2.13
CA GLY A 80 15.51 -9.41 2.81
C GLY A 80 16.68 -8.89 1.98
N ASN A 81 16.73 -9.14 0.67
CA ASN A 81 17.78 -8.63 -0.20
C ASN A 81 17.58 -7.14 -0.50
N VAL A 82 18.49 -6.30 0.01
CA VAL A 82 18.44 -4.83 -0.10
C VAL A 82 18.39 -4.38 -1.56
N VAL A 83 19.26 -4.93 -2.42
CA VAL A 83 19.35 -4.51 -3.83
C VAL A 83 18.07 -4.83 -4.60
N LYS A 84 17.54 -6.04 -4.42
CA LYS A 84 16.27 -6.43 -5.07
C LYS A 84 15.11 -5.58 -4.56
N THR A 85 15.06 -5.32 -3.27
CA THR A 85 14.01 -4.47 -2.66
C THR A 85 14.11 -3.03 -3.17
N PHE A 86 15.33 -2.52 -3.33
CA PHE A 86 15.57 -1.19 -3.90
C PHE A 86 15.08 -1.08 -5.35
N ILE A 87 15.43 -2.04 -6.20
CA ILE A 87 15.01 -2.05 -7.62
C ILE A 87 13.48 -2.14 -7.73
N ILE A 88 12.85 -3.03 -6.96
CA ILE A 88 11.38 -3.13 -6.93
C ILE A 88 10.78 -1.82 -6.42
N GLY A 89 11.38 -1.23 -5.39
CA GLY A 89 10.96 0.06 -4.85
C GLY A 89 11.00 1.17 -5.90
N LEU A 90 12.05 1.26 -6.69
CA LEU A 90 12.15 2.22 -7.80
C LEU A 90 11.01 2.06 -8.80
N VAL A 91 10.72 0.84 -9.22
CA VAL A 91 9.64 0.56 -10.17
C VAL A 91 8.29 0.95 -9.58
N VAL A 92 8.01 0.55 -8.36
CA VAL A 92 6.74 0.87 -7.67
C VAL A 92 6.57 2.37 -7.49
N LEU A 93 7.63 3.09 -7.11
CA LEU A 93 7.59 4.54 -6.93
C LEU A 93 7.40 5.29 -8.26
N THR A 94 8.06 4.84 -9.33
CA THR A 94 7.87 5.43 -10.66
C THR A 94 6.42 5.30 -11.11
N ILE A 95 5.84 4.12 -10.99
CA ILE A 95 4.42 3.89 -11.33
C ILE A 95 3.51 4.69 -10.39
N GLY A 96 3.84 4.71 -9.09
CA GLY A 96 3.08 5.46 -8.09
C GLY A 96 3.03 6.97 -8.37
N LEU A 97 4.13 7.58 -8.80
CA LEU A 97 4.17 8.99 -9.17
C LEU A 97 3.23 9.32 -10.34
N TYR A 98 3.14 8.46 -11.34
CA TYR A 98 2.18 8.64 -12.42
C TYR A 98 0.74 8.47 -11.96
N PHE A 99 0.47 7.51 -11.09
CA PHE A 99 -0.88 7.33 -10.52
C PHE A 99 -1.29 8.53 -9.67
N VAL A 100 -0.37 9.08 -8.87
CA VAL A 100 -0.67 10.29 -8.09
C VAL A 100 -0.93 11.48 -9.00
N THR A 101 -0.13 11.67 -10.03
CA THR A 101 -0.32 12.76 -10.99
C THR A 101 -1.69 12.68 -11.67
N ASP A 102 -2.12 11.49 -12.04
CA ASP A 102 -3.42 11.25 -12.66
C ASP A 102 -4.59 11.45 -11.69
N LEU A 103 -4.42 11.12 -10.40
CA LEU A 103 -5.45 11.25 -9.38
C LEU A 103 -5.47 12.63 -8.69
N ALA A 104 -4.41 13.43 -8.79
CA ALA A 104 -4.26 14.69 -8.07
C ALA A 104 -5.40 15.69 -8.34
N PRO A 105 -5.89 15.90 -9.60
CA PRO A 105 -7.02 16.79 -9.85
C PRO A 105 -8.29 16.40 -9.09
N TYR A 106 -8.57 15.09 -8.98
CA TYR A 106 -9.75 14.59 -8.28
C TYR A 106 -9.65 14.77 -6.77
N PHE A 107 -8.46 14.56 -6.19
CA PHE A 107 -8.21 14.85 -4.78
C PHE A 107 -8.37 16.33 -4.49
N THR A 108 -7.83 17.18 -5.35
CA THR A 108 -7.95 18.64 -5.23
C THR A 108 -9.40 19.09 -5.26
N GLN A 109 -10.19 18.57 -6.21
CA GLN A 109 -11.61 18.87 -6.28
C GLN A 109 -12.36 18.42 -5.03
N ALA A 110 -12.10 17.19 -4.57
CA ALA A 110 -12.73 16.69 -3.33
C ALA A 110 -12.35 17.53 -2.10
N ALA A 111 -11.11 18.00 -2.01
CA ALA A 111 -10.67 18.90 -0.95
C ALA A 111 -11.38 20.24 -1.00
N HIS A 112 -11.56 20.83 -2.17
CA HIS A 112 -12.33 22.07 -2.36
C HIS A 112 -13.81 21.91 -1.94
N ASP A 113 -14.45 20.78 -2.35
CA ASP A 113 -15.84 20.50 -1.97
C ASP A 113 -16.02 20.36 -0.45
N VAL A 114 -15.01 19.79 0.23
CA VAL A 114 -15.00 19.70 1.70
C VAL A 114 -14.74 21.06 2.33
N TYR A 115 -13.78 21.82 1.81
CA TYR A 115 -13.45 23.17 2.32
C TYR A 115 -14.66 24.11 2.21
N GLU A 116 -15.40 24.10 1.12
CA GLU A 116 -16.62 24.90 0.95
C GLU A 116 -17.68 24.60 2.02
N LYS A 117 -17.78 23.34 2.45
CA LYS A 117 -18.75 22.89 3.43
C LYS A 117 -18.32 23.11 4.88
N THR A 118 -17.03 22.91 5.16
CA THR A 118 -16.51 22.89 6.55
C THR A 118 -15.76 24.16 6.92
N GLN A 119 -15.26 24.94 5.95
CA GLN A 119 -14.36 26.09 6.13
C GLN A 119 -13.10 25.71 6.94
N ASP A 120 -12.68 24.45 6.90
CA ASP A 120 -11.51 23.97 7.61
C ASP A 120 -10.23 24.32 6.82
N ALA A 121 -9.40 25.17 7.38
CA ALA A 121 -8.15 25.61 6.77
C ALA A 121 -7.16 24.46 6.49
N ALA A 122 -7.27 23.33 7.21
CA ALA A 122 -6.43 22.15 7.01
C ALA A 122 -6.69 21.45 5.66
N VAL A 123 -7.85 21.67 5.05
CA VAL A 123 -8.25 21.05 3.77
C VAL A 123 -8.13 22.03 2.62
N ASN A 124 -7.77 23.29 2.90
CA ASN A 124 -7.66 24.34 1.87
C ASN A 124 -6.39 24.14 1.02
N ILE A 125 -6.57 23.81 -0.25
CA ILE A 125 -5.48 23.75 -1.23
C ILE A 125 -5.46 25.10 -1.97
N PRO A 126 -4.34 25.86 -1.92
CA PRO A 126 -4.23 27.14 -2.62
C PRO A 126 -4.44 26.99 -4.14
N ALA A 127 -5.01 28.00 -4.76
CA ALA A 127 -5.21 28.02 -6.20
C ALA A 127 -3.88 27.85 -6.96
N GLY A 128 -3.89 26.96 -7.96
CA GLY A 128 -2.69 26.62 -8.75
C GLY A 128 -1.83 25.50 -8.17
N PHE A 129 -2.24 24.90 -7.03
CA PHE A 129 -1.61 23.70 -6.48
C PHE A 129 -2.57 22.51 -6.55
N GLU A 130 -2.00 21.32 -6.72
CA GLU A 130 -2.74 20.07 -6.67
C GLU A 130 -2.29 19.24 -5.47
N GLY A 131 -3.24 18.61 -4.80
CA GLY A 131 -3.01 17.75 -3.65
C GLY A 131 -3.05 16.28 -4.02
N GLY A 132 -2.31 15.47 -3.29
CA GLY A 132 -2.32 14.01 -3.44
C GLY A 132 -1.52 13.32 -2.35
N ALA A 133 -1.67 12.00 -2.25
CA ALA A 133 -0.94 11.16 -1.30
C ALA A 133 -0.30 9.98 -2.03
N LEU A 134 1.02 9.88 -1.97
CA LEU A 134 1.79 8.85 -2.67
C LEU A 134 1.50 7.45 -2.14
N ASP A 135 1.40 7.30 -0.83
CA ASP A 135 1.15 6.04 -0.14
C ASP A 135 -0.19 5.40 -0.53
N PHE A 136 -1.23 6.18 -0.73
CA PHE A 136 -2.52 5.68 -1.21
C PHE A 136 -2.52 5.46 -2.74
N ALA A 137 -2.07 6.44 -3.50
CA ALA A 137 -2.13 6.43 -4.95
C ALA A 137 -1.08 5.52 -5.61
N SER A 138 0.00 5.16 -4.90
CA SER A 138 0.97 4.17 -5.38
C SER A 138 0.40 2.75 -5.47
N SER A 139 -0.78 2.50 -4.89
CA SER A 139 -1.47 1.22 -5.04
C SER A 139 -2.17 1.12 -6.40
N PRO A 140 -1.75 0.20 -7.29
CA PRO A 140 -2.42 -0.02 -8.56
C PRO A 140 -3.90 -0.43 -8.38
N PHE A 141 -4.21 -1.09 -7.27
CA PHE A 141 -5.59 -1.45 -6.93
C PHE A 141 -6.45 -0.21 -6.63
N ALA A 142 -5.93 0.76 -5.89
CA ALA A 142 -6.65 2.01 -5.61
C ALA A 142 -6.92 2.78 -6.90
N TRP A 143 -5.96 2.87 -7.79
CA TRP A 143 -6.09 3.50 -9.10
C TRP A 143 -7.16 2.81 -9.97
N VAL A 144 -7.10 1.48 -10.09
CA VAL A 144 -8.10 0.71 -10.85
C VAL A 144 -9.50 0.86 -10.27
N ILE A 145 -9.64 0.76 -8.93
CA ILE A 145 -10.92 0.91 -8.24
C ILE A 145 -11.50 2.30 -8.51
N PHE A 146 -10.67 3.35 -8.39
CA PHE A 146 -11.09 4.71 -8.63
C PHE A 146 -11.61 4.90 -10.06
N HIS A 147 -10.82 4.54 -11.09
CA HIS A 147 -11.20 4.70 -12.48
C HIS A 147 -12.43 3.86 -12.86
N LEU A 148 -12.52 2.66 -12.33
CA LEU A 148 -13.69 1.80 -12.59
C LEU A 148 -14.97 2.41 -12.03
N THR A 149 -14.94 2.95 -10.81
CA THR A 149 -16.10 3.58 -10.19
C THR A 149 -16.40 4.94 -10.79
N TYR A 150 -15.39 5.73 -11.11
CA TYR A 150 -15.56 7.06 -11.70
C TYR A 150 -16.14 6.98 -13.11
N SER A 151 -15.58 6.11 -13.97
CA SER A 151 -15.99 5.97 -15.38
C SER A 151 -17.35 5.26 -15.54
N LEU A 152 -17.54 4.17 -14.81
CA LEU A 152 -18.74 3.30 -14.95
C LEU A 152 -19.79 3.57 -13.86
N LYS A 153 -19.55 4.49 -12.92
CA LYS A 153 -20.48 4.86 -11.84
C LYS A 153 -21.06 3.61 -11.13
N TRP A 154 -22.37 3.44 -11.16
CA TRP A 154 -23.08 2.32 -10.53
C TRP A 154 -22.69 0.94 -11.08
N ILE A 155 -22.42 0.85 -12.40
CA ILE A 155 -21.99 -0.40 -13.04
C ILE A 155 -20.61 -0.81 -12.54
N GLY A 156 -19.67 0.14 -12.43
CA GLY A 156 -18.33 -0.10 -11.91
C GLY A 156 -18.36 -0.60 -10.46
N SER A 157 -19.18 0.02 -9.62
CA SER A 157 -19.40 -0.44 -8.24
C SER A 157 -19.96 -1.86 -8.18
N GLY A 158 -20.91 -2.19 -9.06
CA GLY A 158 -21.46 -3.54 -9.18
C GLY A 158 -20.40 -4.58 -9.55
N ILE A 159 -19.54 -4.27 -10.52
CA ILE A 159 -18.42 -5.14 -10.93
C ILE A 159 -17.46 -5.37 -9.76
N LEU A 160 -17.12 -4.33 -9.00
CA LEU A 160 -16.24 -4.47 -7.83
C LEU A 160 -16.84 -5.36 -6.75
N VAL A 161 -18.13 -5.23 -6.47
CA VAL A 161 -18.84 -6.10 -5.53
C VAL A 161 -18.78 -7.56 -5.99
N LEU A 162 -19.07 -7.82 -7.28
CA LEU A 162 -18.99 -9.17 -7.83
C LEU A 162 -17.57 -9.75 -7.77
N CYS A 163 -16.55 -8.96 -8.11
CA CYS A 163 -15.15 -9.37 -7.99
C CYS A 163 -14.79 -9.69 -6.53
N THR A 164 -15.22 -8.88 -5.57
CA THR A 164 -14.97 -9.10 -4.15
C THR A 164 -15.63 -10.38 -3.66
N LEU A 165 -16.89 -10.62 -4.01
CA LEU A 165 -17.60 -11.85 -3.69
C LEU A 165 -16.92 -13.09 -4.31
N PHE A 166 -16.48 -12.99 -5.55
CA PHE A 166 -15.74 -14.05 -6.23
C PHE A 166 -14.43 -14.38 -5.50
N LEU A 167 -13.65 -13.36 -5.14
CA LEU A 167 -12.40 -13.53 -4.38
C LEU A 167 -12.66 -14.12 -2.99
N MET A 168 -13.73 -13.71 -2.31
CA MET A 168 -14.13 -14.31 -1.03
C MET A 168 -14.43 -15.80 -1.16
N ILE A 169 -15.19 -16.20 -2.20
CA ILE A 169 -15.52 -17.61 -2.45
C ILE A 169 -14.26 -18.42 -2.76
N MET A 170 -13.36 -17.88 -3.60
CA MET A 170 -12.09 -18.52 -3.91
C MET A 170 -11.23 -18.70 -2.66
N ASN A 171 -11.09 -17.65 -1.85
CA ASN A 171 -10.32 -17.70 -0.62
C ASN A 171 -10.90 -18.72 0.38
N ARG A 172 -12.22 -18.73 0.55
CA ARG A 172 -12.90 -19.74 1.38
C ARG A 172 -12.61 -21.16 0.91
N ARG A 173 -12.68 -21.41 -0.40
CA ARG A 173 -12.36 -22.74 -0.97
C ARG A 173 -10.91 -23.12 -0.72
N ALA A 174 -9.97 -22.18 -0.87
CA ALA A 174 -8.54 -22.40 -0.60
C ALA A 174 -8.30 -22.74 0.88
N ILE A 175 -8.91 -22.02 1.80
CA ILE A 175 -8.81 -22.27 3.25
C ILE A 175 -9.35 -23.66 3.60
N ILE A 176 -10.53 -24.04 3.09
CA ILE A 176 -11.13 -25.36 3.36
C ILE A 176 -10.24 -26.48 2.82
N LYS A 177 -9.68 -26.31 1.61
CA LYS A 177 -8.74 -27.27 1.02
C LYS A 177 -7.49 -27.43 1.89
N TYR A 178 -6.92 -26.31 2.36
CA TYR A 178 -5.76 -26.32 3.25
C TYR A 178 -6.04 -27.00 4.59
N GLN A 179 -7.20 -26.73 5.20
CA GLN A 179 -7.61 -27.38 6.45
C GLN A 179 -7.80 -28.89 6.31
N LYS A 180 -8.33 -29.36 5.16
CA LYS A 180 -8.43 -30.79 4.87
C LYS A 180 -7.07 -31.46 4.70
N SER A 181 -6.11 -30.78 4.10
CA SER A 181 -4.73 -31.27 3.91
C SER A 181 -3.94 -31.42 5.21
N ILE A 182 -4.30 -30.69 6.27
CA ILE A 182 -3.65 -30.79 7.59
C ILE A 182 -4.27 -31.92 8.43
N LYS A 183 -5.52 -32.30 8.16
CA LYS A 183 -6.24 -33.35 8.94
C LYS A 183 -5.95 -34.77 8.43
N ASN A 184 -5.43 -34.94 7.22
CA ASN A 184 -4.94 -36.18 6.67
C ASN A 184 -3.42 -36.28 6.86
#